data_7f4e4ec436e9ad8906fcc017a93e96ce
#
_entry.id   7f4e4ec436e9ad8906fcc017a93e96ce
#
_cell.length_a   1.000
_cell.length_b   1.000
_cell.length_c   1.000
_cell.angle_alpha   90.00
_cell.angle_beta   90.00
_cell.angle_gamma   90.00
#
_symmetry.space_group_name_H-M   'P 1'
#
loop_
_entity.id
_entity.type
_entity.pdbx_description
1 polymer ?
#
loop_
_entity_poly.entity_id
_entity_poly.type
_entity_poly.pdbx_seq_one_letter_code
_entity_poly.pdbx_strand_id
1 'polypeptide(L)'
;MRRNGKKNVRNRAEFVYNRHGDNMNTLQEAREKINAIDAQMADLFEERMRTVEDVIQYKKEHQMQVLDPTREQAVIERNQKRIRDPRYAASYRQFIEEVMAISRQYQKRVLNEHVVGYGGAKGAFSHIAAMKAFDQAQLRNYPTFEEVFQAVVSGEIAYGVIPFENSYTGEVGDMLDLLLQYDVVITRMFDLKIHQNLLGVKGASLEDVRKVYSHPQGLAQSSLFLQGRGYELVPYGNTALAAKYVAEQQDVSKAAIASIETADLYGLKVLAKNINTSAQNATRFIIISRTPPADGNRFSLLFTVRHETGALMQVMELMARYEMNLESIKSRSLHDQPWAYYFYCEVVGHINSEQATQLLKDMKEVCAMVKVVGIYNREESEETA
;
A
#
# COMPACT_ATOMS: atom_id res chain seq x y z
N MET A 1 -41.12 66.74 16.56
CA MET A 1 -39.70 67.19 16.50
C MET A 1 -38.78 65.98 16.47
N ARG A 2 -37.86 66.04 15.49
CA ARG A 2 -36.65 65.19 15.22
C ARG A 2 -36.91 63.76 14.82
N ARG A 3 -36.93 63.33 13.57
CA ARG A 3 -36.00 63.25 12.38
C ARG A 3 -34.55 62.88 12.71
N ASN A 4 -34.20 61.80 11.99
CA ASN A 4 -32.84 61.43 11.50
C ASN A 4 -32.21 60.25 12.24
N GLY A 5 -32.00 59.19 11.50
CA GLY A 5 -30.75 58.70 11.05
C GLY A 5 -30.77 57.23 10.61
N LYS A 6 -31.29 56.91 9.47
CA LYS A 6 -30.99 55.66 8.75
C LYS A 6 -30.66 55.99 7.30
N LYS A 7 -29.44 56.41 7.08
CA LYS A 7 -28.81 56.45 5.76
C LYS A 7 -27.33 56.01 5.89
N ASN A 8 -26.91 55.18 4.94
CA ASN A 8 -25.50 54.81 4.64
C ASN A 8 -24.93 53.58 5.33
N VAL A 9 -25.43 52.42 4.94
CA VAL A 9 -24.61 51.21 4.92
C VAL A 9 -24.72 50.42 3.57
N ARG A 10 -25.48 50.96 2.61
CA ARG A 10 -25.69 50.24 1.29
C ARG A 10 -24.69 50.58 0.18
N ASN A 11 -23.78 51.57 0.37
CA ASN A 11 -22.92 52.05 -0.75
C ASN A 11 -21.44 51.72 -0.61
N ARG A 12 -21.05 50.67 0.12
CA ARG A 12 -19.64 50.24 0.14
C ARG A 12 -19.38 48.87 -0.49
N ALA A 13 -20.41 48.12 -0.86
CA ALA A 13 -20.27 46.82 -1.53
C ALA A 13 -20.27 46.94 -3.07
N GLU A 14 -20.73 48.03 -3.64
CA GLU A 14 -20.85 48.20 -5.11
C GLU A 14 -19.57 48.72 -5.79
N PHE A 15 -18.54 49.15 -5.06
CA PHE A 15 -17.39 49.83 -5.68
C PHE A 15 -16.17 48.92 -5.97
N VAL A 16 -16.21 47.63 -5.68
CA VAL A 16 -15.03 46.73 -5.83
C VAL A 16 -15.06 45.88 -7.10
N TYR A 17 -16.15 45.80 -7.86
CA TYR A 17 -16.29 44.88 -8.99
C TYR A 17 -16.27 45.47 -10.40
N ASN A 18 -15.95 46.74 -10.55
CA ASN A 18 -16.01 47.42 -11.88
C ASN A 18 -14.62 47.70 -12.48
N ARG A 19 -13.81 46.64 -12.79
CA ARG A 19 -12.55 46.82 -13.57
C ARG A 19 -12.34 45.82 -14.69
N HIS A 20 -13.32 45.00 -15.01
CA HIS A 20 -13.30 44.22 -16.27
C HIS A 20 -14.65 44.44 -16.94
N GLY A 21 -14.62 44.95 -18.16
CA GLY A 21 -15.74 45.52 -18.93
C GLY A 21 -16.95 44.63 -19.27
N ASP A 22 -17.21 43.60 -18.48
CA ASP A 22 -18.42 42.81 -18.49
C ASP A 22 -19.13 42.95 -17.14
N ASN A 23 -20.31 43.61 -17.14
CA ASN A 23 -21.19 43.70 -16.01
C ASN A 23 -21.72 42.31 -15.62
N MET A 24 -21.08 41.64 -14.67
CA MET A 24 -21.64 40.42 -14.06
C MET A 24 -22.73 40.84 -13.08
N ASN A 25 -24.00 40.69 -13.48
CA ASN A 25 -25.15 41.15 -12.70
C ASN A 25 -25.60 40.15 -11.63
N THR A 26 -25.19 38.86 -11.67
CA THR A 26 -25.66 37.83 -10.73
C THR A 26 -24.52 36.87 -10.30
N LEU A 27 -24.68 36.26 -9.10
CA LEU A 27 -23.79 35.18 -8.65
C LEU A 27 -23.81 33.99 -9.62
N GLN A 28 -24.93 33.76 -10.30
CA GLN A 28 -25.09 32.67 -11.26
C GLN A 28 -24.18 32.86 -12.49
N GLU A 29 -24.15 34.06 -13.06
CA GLU A 29 -23.28 34.40 -14.19
C GLU A 29 -21.80 34.24 -13.84
N ALA A 30 -21.40 34.60 -12.58
CA ALA A 30 -20.04 34.38 -12.10
C ALA A 30 -19.68 32.89 -12.03
N ARG A 31 -20.58 32.04 -11.54
CA ARG A 31 -20.42 30.60 -11.49
C ARG A 31 -20.31 29.97 -12.87
N GLU A 32 -21.14 30.40 -13.82
CA GLU A 32 -21.11 29.91 -15.20
C GLU A 32 -19.76 30.26 -15.88
N LYS A 33 -19.26 31.49 -15.66
CA LYS A 33 -17.90 31.86 -16.13
C LYS A 33 -16.80 31.00 -15.50
N ILE A 34 -16.88 30.74 -14.18
CA ILE A 34 -15.92 29.87 -13.50
C ILE A 34 -15.97 28.46 -14.11
N ASN A 35 -17.14 27.87 -14.27
CA ASN A 35 -17.31 26.55 -14.86
C ASN A 35 -16.72 26.45 -16.29
N ALA A 36 -16.90 27.50 -17.10
CA ALA A 36 -16.30 27.55 -18.44
C ALA A 36 -14.76 27.65 -18.43
N ILE A 37 -14.21 28.36 -17.44
CA ILE A 37 -12.76 28.45 -17.22
C ILE A 37 -12.21 27.11 -16.74
N ASP A 38 -12.90 26.46 -15.79
CA ASP A 38 -12.50 25.14 -15.24
C ASP A 38 -12.49 24.07 -16.34
N ALA A 39 -13.44 24.10 -17.28
CA ALA A 39 -13.44 23.21 -18.42
C ALA A 39 -12.19 23.41 -19.31
N GLN A 40 -11.82 24.65 -19.60
CA GLN A 40 -10.60 24.95 -20.35
C GLN A 40 -9.33 24.55 -19.58
N MET A 41 -9.31 24.72 -18.27
CA MET A 41 -8.21 24.27 -17.42
C MET A 41 -8.06 22.74 -17.45
N ALA A 42 -9.17 22.00 -17.48
CA ALA A 42 -9.15 20.53 -17.59
C ALA A 42 -8.53 20.10 -18.93
N ASP A 43 -8.93 20.70 -20.05
CA ASP A 43 -8.40 20.41 -21.37
C ASP A 43 -6.89 20.70 -21.44
N LEU A 44 -6.46 21.87 -20.93
CA LEU A 44 -5.04 22.26 -20.88
C LEU A 44 -4.21 21.38 -19.95
N PHE A 45 -4.80 20.94 -18.83
CA PHE A 45 -4.14 20.01 -17.93
C PHE A 45 -3.92 18.65 -18.60
N GLU A 46 -4.92 18.14 -19.33
CA GLU A 46 -4.79 16.87 -20.06
C GLU A 46 -3.71 16.98 -21.16
N GLU A 47 -3.71 18.05 -21.96
CA GLU A 47 -2.68 18.32 -22.97
C GLU A 47 -1.28 18.38 -22.35
N ARG A 48 -1.15 19.06 -21.19
CA ARG A 48 0.10 19.14 -20.44
C ARG A 48 0.56 17.76 -19.97
N MET A 49 -0.35 16.91 -19.48
CA MET A 49 -0.01 15.58 -19.00
C MET A 49 0.40 14.64 -20.15
N ARG A 50 -0.22 14.73 -21.32
CA ARG A 50 0.24 14.04 -22.53
C ARG A 50 1.68 14.44 -22.90
N THR A 51 2.00 15.74 -22.86
CA THR A 51 3.37 16.21 -23.10
C THR A 51 4.36 15.72 -22.04
N VAL A 52 3.90 15.49 -20.80
CA VAL A 52 4.72 14.86 -19.76
C VAL A 52 5.07 13.41 -20.09
N GLU A 53 4.25 12.69 -20.83
CA GLU A 53 4.56 11.33 -21.30
C GLU A 53 5.74 11.32 -22.26
N ASP A 54 5.84 12.31 -23.16
CA ASP A 54 7.02 12.47 -24.03
C ASP A 54 8.30 12.72 -23.21
N VAL A 55 8.17 13.53 -22.14
CA VAL A 55 9.28 13.78 -21.21
C VAL A 55 9.69 12.53 -20.46
N ILE A 56 8.75 11.68 -20.08
CA ILE A 56 9.03 10.39 -19.42
C ILE A 56 9.84 9.49 -20.36
N GLN A 57 9.41 9.36 -21.61
CA GLN A 57 10.10 8.53 -22.59
C GLN A 57 11.55 9.00 -22.78
N TYR A 58 11.76 10.29 -22.95
CA TYR A 58 13.11 10.88 -23.06
C TYR A 58 13.98 10.60 -21.83
N LYS A 59 13.42 10.78 -20.61
CA LYS A 59 14.15 10.53 -19.36
C LYS A 59 14.51 9.06 -19.18
N LYS A 60 13.62 8.14 -19.58
CA LYS A 60 13.86 6.69 -19.56
C LYS A 60 15.03 6.30 -20.45
N GLU A 61 15.05 6.80 -21.69
CA GLU A 61 16.11 6.53 -22.66
C GLU A 61 17.49 7.08 -22.22
N HIS A 62 17.49 8.21 -21.50
CA HIS A 62 18.73 8.90 -21.09
C HIS A 62 19.08 8.67 -19.60
N GLN A 63 18.36 7.78 -18.89
CA GLN A 63 18.57 7.48 -17.46
C GLN A 63 18.54 8.73 -16.55
N MET A 64 17.69 9.71 -16.90
CA MET A 64 17.60 10.98 -16.16
C MET A 64 16.68 10.87 -14.95
N GLN A 65 17.00 11.63 -13.91
CA GLN A 65 16.12 11.75 -12.72
C GLN A 65 14.82 12.51 -13.04
N VAL A 66 13.75 12.18 -12.30
CA VAL A 66 12.46 12.86 -12.43
C VAL A 66 12.56 14.32 -12.02
N LEU A 67 13.23 14.61 -10.89
CA LEU A 67 13.36 15.95 -10.34
C LEU A 67 14.52 16.70 -11.02
N ASP A 68 14.22 17.89 -11.52
CA ASP A 68 15.18 18.89 -11.98
C ASP A 68 14.85 20.24 -11.29
N PRO A 69 15.46 20.52 -10.13
CA PRO A 69 15.16 21.71 -9.33
C PRO A 69 15.40 23.02 -10.09
N THR A 70 16.46 23.06 -10.91
CA THR A 70 16.84 24.27 -11.68
C THR A 70 15.77 24.61 -12.71
N ARG A 71 15.29 23.59 -13.46
CA ARG A 71 14.22 23.75 -14.43
C ARG A 71 12.91 24.14 -13.76
N GLU A 72 12.56 23.51 -12.63
CA GLU A 72 11.31 23.82 -11.91
C GLU A 72 11.28 25.27 -11.44
N GLN A 73 12.37 25.75 -10.83
CA GLN A 73 12.47 27.14 -10.39
C GLN A 73 12.33 28.10 -11.58
N ALA A 74 12.99 27.83 -12.70
CA ALA A 74 12.88 28.64 -13.92
C ALA A 74 11.44 28.66 -14.49
N VAL A 75 10.71 27.53 -14.39
CA VAL A 75 9.29 27.45 -14.81
C VAL A 75 8.41 28.32 -13.92
N ILE A 76 8.59 28.24 -12.59
CA ILE A 76 7.83 29.04 -11.62
C ILE A 76 8.03 30.53 -11.91
N GLU A 77 9.27 30.99 -11.98
CA GLU A 77 9.60 32.41 -12.19
C GLU A 77 9.06 32.94 -13.53
N ARG A 78 9.24 32.18 -14.62
CA ARG A 78 8.72 32.54 -15.93
C ARG A 78 7.20 32.69 -15.97
N ASN A 79 6.49 31.76 -15.31
CA ASN A 79 5.03 31.77 -15.31
C ASN A 79 4.47 32.82 -14.35
N GLN A 80 5.13 33.06 -13.21
CA GLN A 80 4.75 34.14 -12.30
C GLN A 80 4.75 35.52 -13.00
N LYS A 81 5.72 35.77 -13.87
CA LYS A 81 5.81 37.03 -14.68
C LYS A 81 4.65 37.23 -15.65
N ARG A 82 3.86 36.18 -15.96
CA ARG A 82 2.67 36.25 -16.80
C ARG A 82 1.44 36.76 -16.05
N ILE A 83 1.46 36.71 -14.72
CA ILE A 83 0.37 37.18 -13.88
C ILE A 83 0.42 38.70 -13.81
N ARG A 84 -0.59 39.35 -14.40
CA ARG A 84 -0.66 40.80 -14.51
C ARG A 84 -1.10 41.49 -13.21
N ASP A 85 -1.98 40.82 -12.43
CA ASP A 85 -2.48 41.34 -11.15
C ASP A 85 -1.63 40.78 -10.01
N PRO A 86 -0.86 41.61 -9.28
CA PRO A 86 0.02 41.16 -8.20
C PRO A 86 -0.71 40.44 -7.07
N ARG A 87 -2.01 40.70 -6.88
CA ARG A 87 -2.82 40.05 -5.85
C ARG A 87 -2.91 38.53 -6.04
N TYR A 88 -2.79 38.05 -7.26
CA TYR A 88 -2.88 36.63 -7.59
C TYR A 88 -1.53 35.93 -7.72
N ALA A 89 -0.42 36.66 -7.70
CA ALA A 89 0.92 36.12 -7.94
C ALA A 89 1.33 35.02 -6.95
N ALA A 90 1.03 35.21 -5.66
CA ALA A 90 1.36 34.21 -4.64
C ALA A 90 0.50 32.93 -4.78
N SER A 91 -0.81 33.08 -4.99
CA SER A 91 -1.74 31.94 -5.20
C SER A 91 -1.41 31.19 -6.49
N TYR A 92 -1.01 31.89 -7.54
CA TYR A 92 -0.59 31.25 -8.79
C TYR A 92 0.72 30.48 -8.62
N ARG A 93 1.66 30.99 -7.80
CA ARG A 93 2.88 30.26 -7.50
C ARG A 93 2.56 28.91 -6.84
N GLN A 94 1.73 28.90 -5.82
CA GLN A 94 1.28 27.67 -5.16
C GLN A 94 0.60 26.72 -6.17
N PHE A 95 -0.31 27.22 -6.98
CA PHE A 95 -0.98 26.43 -8.01
C PHE A 95 -0.01 25.73 -8.96
N ILE A 96 0.99 26.45 -9.51
CA ILE A 96 1.93 25.84 -10.46
C ILE A 96 2.91 24.85 -9.79
N GLU A 97 3.28 25.10 -8.51
CA GLU A 97 4.05 24.16 -7.70
C GLU A 97 3.30 22.83 -7.53
N GLU A 98 2.00 22.90 -7.23
CA GLU A 98 1.14 21.69 -7.10
C GLU A 98 0.98 20.97 -8.45
N VAL A 99 0.76 21.66 -9.54
CA VAL A 99 0.67 21.07 -10.88
C VAL A 99 1.97 20.34 -11.24
N MET A 100 3.14 20.89 -10.87
CA MET A 100 4.42 20.22 -11.10
C MET A 100 4.61 19.02 -10.17
N ALA A 101 4.15 19.10 -8.91
CA ALA A 101 4.18 17.99 -7.98
C ALA A 101 3.36 16.79 -8.48
N ILE A 102 2.13 17.03 -8.98
CA ILE A 102 1.28 16.03 -9.62
C ILE A 102 2.00 15.37 -10.81
N SER A 103 2.65 16.18 -11.64
CA SER A 103 3.38 15.66 -12.81
C SER A 103 4.59 14.82 -12.43
N ARG A 104 5.31 15.18 -11.35
CA ARG A 104 6.42 14.36 -10.83
C ARG A 104 5.92 13.01 -10.29
N GLN A 105 4.80 13.02 -9.58
CA GLN A 105 4.20 11.77 -9.08
C GLN A 105 3.80 10.85 -10.23
N TYR A 106 3.21 11.41 -11.28
CA TYR A 106 2.86 10.66 -12.49
C TYR A 106 4.11 10.06 -13.17
N GLN A 107 5.16 10.89 -13.39
CA GLN A 107 6.43 10.42 -13.95
C GLN A 107 7.06 9.29 -13.13
N LYS A 108 7.13 9.44 -11.80
CA LYS A 108 7.65 8.39 -10.91
C LYS A 108 6.87 7.10 -11.06
N ARG A 109 5.54 7.17 -11.09
CA ARG A 109 4.68 5.99 -11.26
C ARG A 109 4.97 5.25 -12.55
N VAL A 110 5.03 5.96 -13.68
CA VAL A 110 5.26 5.35 -14.99
C VAL A 110 6.69 4.79 -15.11
N LEU A 111 7.69 5.50 -14.63
CA LEU A 111 9.09 5.04 -14.64
C LEU A 111 9.33 3.83 -13.73
N ASN A 112 8.57 3.71 -12.63
CA ASN A 112 8.71 2.66 -11.64
C ASN A 112 7.63 1.57 -11.75
N GLU A 113 6.90 1.50 -12.86
CA GLU A 113 5.78 0.56 -13.07
C GLU A 113 6.17 -0.90 -12.82
N HIS A 114 7.43 -1.27 -13.04
CA HIS A 114 7.95 -2.61 -12.82
C HIS A 114 8.77 -2.75 -11.54
N VAL A 115 8.79 -1.73 -10.66
CA VAL A 115 9.50 -1.82 -9.38
C VAL A 115 8.55 -2.32 -8.30
N VAL A 116 8.94 -3.43 -7.66
CA VAL A 116 8.18 -4.09 -6.59
C VAL A 116 8.97 -4.06 -5.29
N GLY A 117 8.36 -3.54 -4.23
CA GLY A 117 8.94 -3.48 -2.89
C GLY A 117 8.57 -4.68 -2.03
N TYR A 118 9.48 -5.06 -1.14
CA TYR A 118 9.23 -6.07 -0.11
C TYR A 118 9.96 -5.71 1.19
N GLY A 119 9.42 -6.16 2.32
CA GLY A 119 10.05 -5.92 3.61
C GLY A 119 11.10 -6.96 3.96
N GLY A 120 12.20 -6.53 4.60
CA GLY A 120 13.26 -7.38 5.11
C GLY A 120 14.39 -7.63 4.12
N ALA A 121 15.20 -8.66 4.41
CA ALA A 121 16.42 -8.95 3.65
C ALA A 121 16.17 -9.75 2.37
N LYS A 122 17.11 -9.66 1.42
CA LYS A 122 17.14 -10.54 0.25
C LYS A 122 17.25 -12.01 0.70
N GLY A 123 16.40 -12.87 0.17
CA GLY A 123 16.26 -14.27 0.60
C GLY A 123 15.20 -14.51 1.69
N ALA A 124 14.63 -13.46 2.32
CA ALA A 124 13.49 -13.63 3.22
C ALA A 124 12.23 -14.09 2.44
N PHE A 125 11.24 -14.64 3.15
CA PHE A 125 10.00 -15.13 2.50
C PHE A 125 9.25 -14.03 1.74
N SER A 126 9.32 -12.77 2.18
CA SER A 126 8.77 -11.63 1.43
C SER A 126 9.48 -11.41 0.08
N HIS A 127 10.81 -11.60 0.02
CA HIS A 127 11.56 -11.57 -1.24
C HIS A 127 11.14 -12.72 -2.16
N ILE A 128 11.00 -13.94 -1.62
CA ILE A 128 10.58 -15.12 -2.38
C ILE A 128 9.15 -14.92 -2.91
N ALA A 129 8.27 -14.40 -2.08
CA ALA A 129 6.90 -14.05 -2.47
C ALA A 129 6.89 -13.03 -3.62
N ALA A 130 7.74 -11.99 -3.55
CA ALA A 130 7.87 -11.00 -4.60
C ALA A 130 8.37 -11.60 -5.93
N MET A 131 9.39 -12.47 -5.89
CA MET A 131 9.89 -13.18 -7.06
C MET A 131 8.84 -14.08 -7.71
N LYS A 132 8.01 -14.76 -6.90
CA LYS A 132 6.95 -15.65 -7.41
C LYS A 132 5.75 -14.88 -7.95
N ALA A 133 5.44 -13.73 -7.36
CA ALA A 133 4.29 -12.93 -7.77
C ALA A 133 4.54 -12.09 -9.03
N PHE A 134 5.80 -11.72 -9.29
CA PHE A 134 6.18 -10.84 -10.38
C PHE A 134 7.37 -11.39 -11.15
N ASP A 135 7.11 -11.86 -12.36
CA ASP A 135 8.16 -12.26 -13.28
C ASP A 135 8.88 -11.01 -13.83
N GLN A 136 10.22 -11.03 -13.83
CA GLN A 136 11.11 -9.98 -14.37
C GLN A 136 10.95 -8.58 -13.74
N ALA A 137 10.30 -8.44 -12.58
CA ALA A 137 10.23 -7.16 -11.88
C ALA A 137 11.57 -6.77 -11.24
N GLN A 138 11.82 -5.47 -11.18
CA GLN A 138 12.90 -4.94 -10.34
C GLN A 138 12.46 -4.99 -8.87
N LEU A 139 13.07 -5.89 -8.09
CA LEU A 139 12.76 -6.04 -6.67
C LEU A 139 13.61 -5.10 -5.82
N ARG A 140 12.97 -4.39 -4.88
CA ARG A 140 13.59 -3.47 -3.92
C ARG A 140 13.22 -3.85 -2.51
N ASN A 141 14.22 -4.01 -1.64
CA ASN A 141 13.98 -4.29 -0.23
C ASN A 141 13.87 -3.02 0.59
N TYR A 142 13.06 -3.10 1.64
CA TYR A 142 12.89 -2.05 2.65
C TYR A 142 13.11 -2.65 4.05
N PRO A 143 13.67 -1.89 5.00
CA PRO A 143 13.86 -2.37 6.37
C PRO A 143 12.59 -2.81 7.06
N THR A 144 11.50 -2.07 6.88
CA THR A 144 10.21 -2.31 7.52
C THR A 144 9.07 -2.45 6.50
N PHE A 145 7.97 -3.04 6.92
CA PHE A 145 6.76 -3.09 6.09
C PHE A 145 6.14 -1.71 5.92
N GLU A 146 6.19 -0.86 6.94
CA GLU A 146 5.70 0.52 6.86
C GLU A 146 6.40 1.31 5.74
N GLU A 147 7.73 1.17 5.61
CA GLU A 147 8.47 1.81 4.52
C GLU A 147 8.03 1.31 3.12
N VAL A 148 7.60 0.04 3.01
CA VAL A 148 7.00 -0.46 1.75
C VAL A 148 5.67 0.26 1.46
N PHE A 149 4.80 0.45 2.47
CA PHE A 149 3.56 1.21 2.31
C PHE A 149 3.85 2.66 1.88
N GLN A 150 4.79 3.34 2.54
CA GLN A 150 5.21 4.70 2.21
C GLN A 150 5.74 4.81 0.78
N ALA A 151 6.55 3.84 0.35
CA ALA A 151 7.11 3.79 -1.00
C ALA A 151 6.02 3.59 -2.08
N VAL A 152 4.99 2.78 -1.79
CA VAL A 152 3.81 2.63 -2.66
C VAL A 152 3.04 3.94 -2.74
N VAL A 153 2.72 4.58 -1.61
CA VAL A 153 1.96 5.85 -1.55
C VAL A 153 2.69 6.97 -2.27
N SER A 154 4.02 7.07 -2.10
CA SER A 154 4.84 8.08 -2.79
C SER A 154 5.02 7.84 -4.30
N GLY A 155 4.68 6.63 -4.80
CA GLY A 155 4.93 6.20 -6.18
C GLY A 155 6.40 5.87 -6.47
N GLU A 156 7.20 5.66 -5.44
CA GLU A 156 8.58 5.16 -5.56
C GLU A 156 8.61 3.72 -6.08
N ILE A 157 7.60 2.92 -5.72
CA ILE A 157 7.34 1.58 -6.23
C ILE A 157 5.88 1.46 -6.67
N ALA A 158 5.63 0.59 -7.65
CA ALA A 158 4.27 0.33 -8.13
C ALA A 158 3.49 -0.59 -7.19
N TYR A 159 4.17 -1.62 -6.67
CA TYR A 159 3.58 -2.68 -5.85
C TYR A 159 4.41 -2.95 -4.62
N GLY A 160 3.75 -3.25 -3.50
CA GLY A 160 4.35 -3.77 -2.29
C GLY A 160 3.89 -5.20 -2.02
N VAL A 161 4.82 -6.10 -1.68
CA VAL A 161 4.52 -7.49 -1.28
C VAL A 161 4.68 -7.62 0.21
N ILE A 162 3.58 -7.89 0.90
CA ILE A 162 3.45 -7.84 2.35
C ILE A 162 2.94 -9.18 2.89
N PRO A 163 3.58 -9.80 3.90
CA PRO A 163 3.01 -10.94 4.60
C PRO A 163 1.80 -10.47 5.43
N PHE A 164 0.67 -11.14 5.30
CA PHE A 164 -0.57 -10.72 5.93
C PHE A 164 -1.00 -11.65 7.06
N GLU A 165 -0.92 -12.95 6.82
CA GLU A 165 -1.32 -13.97 7.78
C GLU A 165 -0.49 -15.24 7.60
N ASN A 166 -0.13 -15.90 8.71
CA ASN A 166 0.52 -17.20 8.65
C ASN A 166 -0.38 -18.25 9.27
N SER A 167 -0.51 -19.42 8.63
CA SER A 167 -1.41 -20.49 9.06
C SER A 167 -1.06 -21.09 10.43
N TYR A 168 0.16 -20.86 10.94
CA TYR A 168 0.63 -21.36 12.22
C TYR A 168 0.58 -20.31 13.34
N THR A 169 0.93 -19.05 13.05
CA THR A 169 1.02 -17.96 14.04
C THR A 169 -0.10 -16.95 13.97
N GLY A 170 -0.96 -17.01 12.95
CA GLY A 170 -2.04 -16.04 12.74
C GLY A 170 -1.56 -14.76 12.06
N GLU A 171 -2.07 -13.61 12.50
CA GLU A 171 -1.76 -12.30 11.92
C GLU A 171 -0.26 -11.97 11.99
N VAL A 172 0.25 -11.34 10.93
CA VAL A 172 1.64 -10.90 10.84
C VAL A 172 1.71 -9.40 11.16
N GLY A 173 2.15 -9.08 12.39
CA GLY A 173 2.39 -7.70 12.81
C GLY A 173 1.16 -6.79 12.71
N ASP A 174 1.41 -5.50 12.46
CA ASP A 174 0.38 -4.45 12.45
C ASP A 174 -0.12 -4.12 11.03
N MET A 175 -0.25 -5.13 10.16
CA MET A 175 -0.59 -4.93 8.74
C MET A 175 -1.96 -4.31 8.54
N LEU A 176 -2.94 -4.64 9.40
CA LEU A 176 -4.27 -4.04 9.37
C LEU A 176 -4.23 -2.56 9.75
N ASP A 177 -3.36 -2.17 10.69
CA ASP A 177 -3.18 -0.76 11.09
C ASP A 177 -2.55 0.05 9.94
N LEU A 178 -1.59 -0.53 9.23
CA LEU A 178 -1.00 0.09 8.04
C LEU A 178 -2.03 0.24 6.90
N LEU A 179 -2.91 -0.76 6.68
CA LEU A 179 -4.01 -0.65 5.71
C LEU A 179 -5.04 0.42 6.12
N LEU A 180 -5.24 0.64 7.41
CA LEU A 180 -6.08 1.74 7.90
C LEU A 180 -5.43 3.10 7.65
N GLN A 181 -4.15 3.23 7.95
CA GLN A 181 -3.38 4.47 7.94
C GLN A 181 -3.06 4.96 6.52
N TYR A 182 -2.64 4.05 5.62
CA TYR A 182 -2.15 4.41 4.29
C TYR A 182 -3.23 4.25 3.21
N ASP A 183 -3.19 5.13 2.20
CA ASP A 183 -4.10 5.07 1.05
C ASP A 183 -3.55 4.12 -0.03
N VAL A 184 -3.72 2.84 0.23
CA VAL A 184 -3.37 1.74 -0.65
C VAL A 184 -4.50 0.72 -0.72
N VAL A 185 -4.51 -0.09 -1.77
CA VAL A 185 -5.51 -1.15 -1.99
C VAL A 185 -4.80 -2.47 -2.22
N ILE A 186 -5.31 -3.53 -1.60
CA ILE A 186 -4.91 -4.91 -1.89
C ILE A 186 -5.43 -5.25 -3.29
N THR A 187 -4.52 -5.58 -4.20
CA THR A 187 -4.82 -5.88 -5.60
C THR A 187 -4.71 -7.38 -5.93
N ARG A 188 -4.05 -8.13 -5.06
CA ARG A 188 -3.88 -9.58 -5.17
C ARG A 188 -3.62 -10.16 -3.79
N MET A 189 -4.08 -11.39 -3.58
CA MET A 189 -3.82 -12.18 -2.38
C MET A 189 -3.47 -13.61 -2.80
N PHE A 190 -2.42 -14.19 -2.21
CA PHE A 190 -2.00 -15.55 -2.51
C PHE A 190 -1.29 -16.20 -1.33
N ASP A 191 -1.34 -17.52 -1.28
CA ASP A 191 -0.71 -18.30 -0.24
C ASP A 191 0.63 -18.86 -0.72
N LEU A 192 1.69 -18.67 0.06
CA LEU A 192 3.02 -19.22 -0.17
C LEU A 192 3.29 -20.32 0.85
N LYS A 193 3.48 -21.55 0.41
CA LYS A 193 3.94 -22.65 1.28
C LYS A 193 5.34 -22.35 1.83
N ILE A 194 5.49 -22.45 3.15
CA ILE A 194 6.72 -22.15 3.86
C ILE A 194 7.46 -23.45 4.14
N HIS A 195 8.56 -23.66 3.45
CA HIS A 195 9.43 -24.82 3.64
C HIS A 195 10.71 -24.39 4.37
N GLN A 196 10.85 -24.85 5.60
CA GLN A 196 12.07 -24.67 6.37
C GLN A 196 13.06 -25.79 6.05
N ASN A 197 14.32 -25.44 5.81
CA ASN A 197 15.41 -26.39 5.54
C ASN A 197 16.59 -26.07 6.45
N LEU A 198 17.36 -27.08 6.84
CA LEU A 198 18.63 -26.88 7.53
C LEU A 198 19.73 -26.69 6.51
N LEU A 199 20.41 -25.56 6.59
CA LEU A 199 21.44 -25.11 5.63
C LEU A 199 22.79 -25.02 6.34
N GLY A 200 23.84 -25.53 5.72
CA GLY A 200 25.22 -25.42 6.19
C GLY A 200 26.16 -25.00 5.10
N VAL A 201 27.42 -24.74 5.41
CA VAL A 201 28.47 -24.43 4.42
C VAL A 201 28.79 -25.67 3.58
N LYS A 202 29.41 -25.48 2.43
CA LYS A 202 29.89 -26.58 1.61
C LYS A 202 30.90 -27.42 2.42
N GLY A 203 30.70 -28.74 2.42
CA GLY A 203 31.52 -29.69 3.21
C GLY A 203 30.91 -30.06 4.55
N ALA A 204 29.97 -29.31 5.08
CA ALA A 204 29.28 -29.65 6.33
C ALA A 204 28.38 -30.89 6.18
N SER A 205 28.24 -31.66 7.26
CA SER A 205 27.28 -32.75 7.45
C SER A 205 26.38 -32.49 8.67
N LEU A 206 25.36 -33.33 8.87
CA LEU A 206 24.47 -33.18 10.04
C LEU A 206 25.22 -33.43 11.36
N GLU A 207 26.23 -34.33 11.33
CA GLU A 207 27.04 -34.70 12.51
C GLU A 207 27.97 -33.55 12.96
N ASP A 208 28.35 -32.66 12.06
CA ASP A 208 29.21 -31.51 12.38
C ASP A 208 28.46 -30.41 13.10
N VAL A 209 27.14 -30.29 12.89
CA VAL A 209 26.33 -29.16 13.38
C VAL A 209 26.27 -29.15 14.91
N ARG A 210 26.57 -27.99 15.50
CA ARG A 210 26.46 -27.71 16.92
C ARG A 210 25.51 -26.54 17.22
N LYS A 211 25.48 -25.53 16.33
CA LYS A 211 24.67 -24.31 16.49
C LYS A 211 23.74 -24.10 15.30
N VAL A 212 22.49 -23.81 15.59
CA VAL A 212 21.46 -23.56 14.56
C VAL A 212 20.88 -22.16 14.75
N TYR A 213 21.02 -21.35 13.74
CA TYR A 213 20.59 -19.95 13.68
C TYR A 213 19.31 -19.80 12.87
N SER A 214 18.32 -19.09 13.39
CA SER A 214 17.14 -18.68 12.62
C SER A 214 16.31 -17.64 13.39
N HIS A 215 15.32 -17.07 12.71
CA HIS A 215 14.25 -16.33 13.39
C HIS A 215 13.55 -17.23 14.43
N PRO A 216 13.12 -16.70 15.59
CA PRO A 216 12.41 -17.49 16.60
C PRO A 216 11.25 -18.33 16.04
N GLN A 217 10.47 -17.77 15.11
CA GLN A 217 9.39 -18.47 14.44
C GLN A 217 9.90 -19.66 13.60
N GLY A 218 11.03 -19.53 12.88
CA GLY A 218 11.64 -20.61 12.10
C GLY A 218 12.13 -21.76 12.99
N LEU A 219 12.71 -21.43 14.16
CA LEU A 219 13.11 -22.43 15.18
C LEU A 219 11.88 -23.17 15.72
N ALA A 220 10.82 -22.44 16.10
CA ALA A 220 9.59 -23.03 16.61
C ALA A 220 8.88 -23.91 15.57
N GLN A 221 8.82 -23.49 14.33
CA GLN A 221 8.25 -24.25 13.22
C GLN A 221 9.04 -25.51 12.86
N SER A 222 10.27 -25.64 13.33
CA SER A 222 11.16 -26.80 13.10
C SER A 222 11.44 -27.60 14.37
N SER A 223 10.68 -27.38 15.44
CA SER A 223 10.94 -27.90 16.78
C SER A 223 11.04 -29.44 16.83
N LEU A 224 10.18 -30.19 16.13
CA LEU A 224 10.22 -31.65 16.09
C LEU A 224 11.52 -32.17 15.50
N PHE A 225 12.00 -31.54 14.42
CA PHE A 225 13.30 -31.91 13.80
C PHE A 225 14.48 -31.61 14.74
N LEU A 226 14.42 -30.49 15.46
CA LEU A 226 15.50 -30.03 16.35
C LEU A 226 15.58 -30.81 17.66
N GLN A 227 14.44 -31.39 18.10
CA GLN A 227 14.35 -32.09 19.37
C GLN A 227 15.32 -33.29 19.43
N GLY A 228 16.07 -33.43 20.55
CA GLY A 228 16.97 -34.55 20.80
C GLY A 228 18.30 -34.53 20.04
N ARG A 229 18.55 -33.53 19.21
CA ARG A 229 19.81 -33.43 18.41
C ARG A 229 20.96 -32.72 19.12
N GLY A 230 20.72 -32.11 20.31
CA GLY A 230 21.74 -31.44 21.07
C GLY A 230 22.30 -30.14 20.47
N TYR A 231 21.57 -29.55 19.53
CA TYR A 231 21.96 -28.28 18.91
C TYR A 231 21.71 -27.11 19.89
N GLU A 232 22.66 -26.17 19.92
CA GLU A 232 22.44 -24.85 20.51
C GLU A 232 21.59 -24.00 19.52
N LEU A 233 20.38 -23.60 19.94
CA LEU A 233 19.48 -22.80 19.11
C LEU A 233 19.72 -21.31 19.37
N VAL A 234 20.12 -20.57 18.30
CA VAL A 234 20.48 -19.16 18.40
C VAL A 234 19.46 -18.30 17.64
N PRO A 235 18.61 -17.53 18.35
CA PRO A 235 17.69 -16.59 17.69
C PRO A 235 18.43 -15.54 16.87
N TYR A 236 17.90 -15.25 15.68
CA TYR A 236 18.45 -14.27 14.75
C TYR A 236 17.34 -13.37 14.19
N GLY A 237 17.69 -12.17 13.67
CA GLY A 237 16.72 -11.16 13.25
C GLY A 237 15.75 -11.62 12.16
N ASN A 238 16.22 -12.45 11.19
CA ASN A 238 15.37 -13.19 10.25
C ASN A 238 16.11 -14.42 9.69
N THR A 239 15.35 -15.30 9.02
CA THR A 239 15.89 -16.57 8.48
C THR A 239 16.96 -16.35 7.41
N ALA A 240 16.80 -15.36 6.53
CA ALA A 240 17.75 -15.08 5.46
C ALA A 240 19.05 -14.46 5.99
N LEU A 241 18.96 -13.56 6.98
CA LEU A 241 20.15 -13.01 7.65
C LEU A 241 20.92 -14.09 8.43
N ALA A 242 20.22 -15.04 9.04
CA ALA A 242 20.82 -16.19 9.70
C ALA A 242 21.60 -17.04 8.68
N ALA A 243 21.03 -17.33 7.53
CA ALA A 243 21.69 -18.05 6.45
C ALA A 243 22.90 -17.27 5.90
N LYS A 244 22.78 -15.97 5.68
CA LYS A 244 23.88 -15.10 5.28
C LYS A 244 25.03 -15.16 6.30
N TYR A 245 24.72 -15.04 7.59
CA TYR A 245 25.69 -15.14 8.66
C TYR A 245 26.46 -16.48 8.62
N VAL A 246 25.73 -17.61 8.51
CA VAL A 246 26.37 -18.94 8.42
C VAL A 246 27.26 -19.05 7.19
N ALA A 247 26.83 -18.51 6.05
CA ALA A 247 27.65 -18.47 4.83
C ALA A 247 28.94 -17.67 5.01
N GLU A 248 28.89 -16.52 5.70
CA GLU A 248 30.06 -15.68 5.97
C GLU A 248 31.04 -16.31 6.96
N GLN A 249 30.54 -17.10 7.92
CA GLN A 249 31.38 -17.74 8.95
C GLN A 249 32.26 -18.90 8.41
N GLN A 250 31.85 -19.56 7.35
CA GLN A 250 32.55 -20.73 6.76
C GLN A 250 32.87 -21.85 7.78
N ASP A 251 32.03 -22.00 8.82
CA ASP A 251 32.21 -22.93 9.94
C ASP A 251 31.21 -24.08 9.80
N VAL A 252 31.71 -25.31 9.63
CA VAL A 252 30.90 -26.52 9.47
C VAL A 252 30.02 -26.85 10.66
N SER A 253 30.38 -26.32 11.88
CA SER A 253 29.59 -26.52 13.09
C SER A 253 28.35 -25.63 13.19
N LYS A 254 28.18 -24.68 12.26
CA LYS A 254 27.06 -23.73 12.22
C LYS A 254 26.11 -24.07 11.06
N ALA A 255 24.84 -24.03 11.37
CA ALA A 255 23.77 -24.18 10.39
C ALA A 255 22.71 -23.09 10.55
N ALA A 256 21.94 -22.82 9.50
CA ALA A 256 20.80 -21.93 9.55
C ALA A 256 19.52 -22.66 9.12
N ILE A 257 18.38 -22.24 9.67
CA ILE A 257 17.08 -22.65 9.16
C ILE A 257 16.54 -21.53 8.28
N ALA A 258 16.34 -21.84 7.00
CA ALA A 258 15.81 -20.92 6.00
C ALA A 258 15.20 -21.68 4.82
N SER A 259 14.75 -20.94 3.78
CA SER A 259 14.24 -21.52 2.55
C SER A 259 15.35 -22.08 1.67
N ILE A 260 14.98 -22.93 0.70
CA ILE A 260 15.94 -23.49 -0.27
C ILE A 260 16.49 -22.41 -1.21
N GLU A 261 15.68 -21.41 -1.57
CA GLU A 261 16.09 -20.27 -2.39
C GLU A 261 17.19 -19.44 -1.69
N THR A 262 17.17 -19.42 -0.37
CA THR A 262 18.21 -18.78 0.44
C THR A 262 19.52 -19.56 0.41
N ALA A 263 19.46 -20.89 0.33
CA ALA A 263 20.66 -21.72 0.14
C ALA A 263 21.36 -21.40 -1.18
N ASP A 264 20.61 -21.33 -2.26
CA ASP A 264 21.12 -20.99 -3.60
C ASP A 264 21.71 -19.57 -3.61
N LEU A 265 21.02 -18.61 -2.97
CA LEU A 265 21.44 -17.20 -2.90
C LEU A 265 22.80 -17.01 -2.22
N TYR A 266 23.07 -17.75 -1.14
CA TYR A 266 24.27 -17.59 -0.33
C TYR A 266 25.29 -18.73 -0.51
N GLY A 267 25.03 -19.64 -1.47
CA GLY A 267 25.94 -20.74 -1.78
C GLY A 267 26.07 -21.80 -0.67
N LEU A 268 25.01 -21.96 0.12
CA LEU A 268 24.93 -22.96 1.19
C LEU A 268 24.47 -24.32 0.64
N LYS A 269 24.82 -25.37 1.37
CA LYS A 269 24.36 -26.74 1.14
C LYS A 269 23.13 -27.01 1.98
N VAL A 270 22.12 -27.65 1.39
CA VAL A 270 20.97 -28.16 2.13
C VAL A 270 21.37 -29.44 2.86
N LEU A 271 21.39 -29.41 4.19
CA LEU A 271 21.72 -30.55 5.05
C LEU A 271 20.48 -31.40 5.32
N ALA A 272 19.30 -30.78 5.50
CA ALA A 272 18.02 -31.46 5.63
C ALA A 272 16.90 -30.62 5.00
N LYS A 273 15.99 -31.25 4.25
CA LYS A 273 14.87 -30.61 3.57
C LYS A 273 13.58 -30.72 4.37
N ASN A 274 12.70 -29.72 4.26
CA ASN A 274 11.32 -29.75 4.74
C ASN A 274 11.24 -30.15 6.24
N ILE A 275 12.02 -29.49 7.08
CA ILE A 275 12.11 -29.80 8.52
C ILE A 275 10.97 -29.17 9.33
N ASN A 276 9.93 -28.67 8.66
CA ASN A 276 8.74 -28.11 9.30
C ASN A 276 8.04 -29.15 10.19
N THR A 277 7.63 -28.72 11.37
CA THR A 277 6.75 -29.51 12.26
C THR A 277 5.38 -29.77 11.61
N SER A 278 4.83 -28.79 10.87
CA SER A 278 3.60 -28.93 10.11
C SER A 278 3.87 -28.82 8.62
N ALA A 279 3.37 -29.76 7.82
CA ALA A 279 3.47 -29.75 6.37
C ALA A 279 2.57 -28.68 5.73
N GLN A 280 1.56 -28.17 6.46
CA GLN A 280 0.59 -27.19 5.97
C GLN A 280 0.98 -25.74 6.33
N ASN A 281 2.23 -25.49 6.71
CA ASN A 281 2.70 -24.13 7.00
C ASN A 281 2.69 -23.28 5.72
N ALA A 282 1.85 -22.27 5.71
CA ALA A 282 1.72 -21.30 4.62
C ALA A 282 1.63 -19.88 5.18
N THR A 283 2.15 -18.93 4.43
CA THR A 283 1.94 -17.49 4.69
C THR A 283 1.15 -16.91 3.55
N ARG A 284 0.05 -16.25 3.89
CA ARG A 284 -0.73 -15.44 2.97
C ARG A 284 -0.03 -14.12 2.78
N PHE A 285 0.23 -13.78 1.53
CA PHE A 285 0.78 -12.49 1.12
C PHE A 285 -0.27 -11.66 0.41
N ILE A 286 -0.23 -10.36 0.65
CA ILE A 286 -1.01 -9.36 -0.10
C ILE A 286 -0.08 -8.56 -0.99
N ILE A 287 -0.58 -8.18 -2.15
CA ILE A 287 0.06 -7.20 -3.02
C ILE A 287 -0.74 -5.92 -2.89
N ILE A 288 -0.07 -4.86 -2.47
CA ILE A 288 -0.66 -3.53 -2.32
C ILE A 288 -0.22 -2.61 -3.46
N SER A 289 -1.12 -1.73 -3.89
CA SER A 289 -0.90 -0.70 -4.90
C SER A 289 -1.73 0.55 -4.58
N ARG A 290 -1.41 1.67 -5.19
CA ARG A 290 -2.24 2.89 -5.14
C ARG A 290 -3.45 2.82 -6.07
N THR A 291 -3.36 2.04 -7.13
CA THR A 291 -4.40 1.95 -8.15
C THR A 291 -5.16 0.64 -7.95
N PRO A 292 -6.45 0.70 -7.60
CA PRO A 292 -7.27 -0.50 -7.50
C PRO A 292 -7.45 -1.15 -8.87
N PRO A 293 -7.60 -2.48 -8.94
CA PRO A 293 -8.13 -3.14 -10.12
C PRO A 293 -9.53 -2.63 -10.46
N ALA A 294 -9.91 -2.73 -11.74
CA ALA A 294 -11.24 -2.32 -12.17
C ALA A 294 -12.35 -3.16 -11.54
N ASP A 295 -12.09 -4.45 -11.29
CA ASP A 295 -13.02 -5.38 -10.64
C ASP A 295 -12.27 -6.56 -10.00
N GLY A 296 -12.97 -7.37 -9.20
CA GLY A 296 -12.49 -8.60 -8.58
C GLY A 296 -13.65 -9.42 -8.03
N ASN A 297 -13.44 -10.73 -7.83
CA ASN A 297 -14.46 -11.62 -7.23
C ASN A 297 -14.43 -11.59 -5.69
N ARG A 298 -13.56 -10.77 -5.11
CA ARG A 298 -13.43 -10.49 -3.67
C ARG A 298 -13.13 -9.02 -3.45
N PHE A 299 -13.63 -8.49 -2.35
CA PHE A 299 -13.20 -7.18 -1.85
C PHE A 299 -13.06 -7.20 -0.33
N SER A 300 -12.19 -6.35 0.19
CA SER A 300 -11.94 -6.23 1.63
C SER A 300 -12.32 -4.85 2.12
N LEU A 301 -12.91 -4.81 3.31
CA LEU A 301 -13.38 -3.59 3.96
C LEU A 301 -12.70 -3.42 5.32
N LEU A 302 -12.41 -2.17 5.67
CA LEU A 302 -12.21 -1.72 7.05
C LEU A 302 -13.41 -0.86 7.45
N PHE A 303 -13.98 -1.11 8.62
CA PHE A 303 -15.09 -0.29 9.12
C PHE A 303 -15.07 -0.18 10.64
N THR A 304 -15.65 0.89 11.16
CA THR A 304 -15.86 1.09 12.60
C THR A 304 -17.34 1.19 12.90
N VAL A 305 -17.78 0.62 14.01
CA VAL A 305 -19.14 0.72 14.48
C VAL A 305 -19.19 1.50 15.79
N ARG A 306 -20.34 2.05 16.15
CA ARG A 306 -20.52 2.67 17.45
C ARG A 306 -20.33 1.64 18.56
N HIS A 307 -19.76 2.06 19.67
CA HIS A 307 -19.59 1.18 20.83
C HIS A 307 -20.90 1.01 21.60
N GLU A 308 -21.86 0.31 21.00
CA GLU A 308 -23.20 0.05 21.57
C GLU A 308 -23.68 -1.36 21.22
N THR A 309 -24.61 -1.86 22.04
CA THR A 309 -25.19 -3.19 21.85
C THR A 309 -25.90 -3.29 20.50
N GLY A 310 -25.53 -4.32 19.71
CA GLY A 310 -26.15 -4.59 18.40
C GLY A 310 -25.52 -3.85 17.23
N ALA A 311 -24.54 -2.94 17.43
CA ALA A 311 -23.96 -2.17 16.33
C ALA A 311 -23.29 -3.05 15.25
N LEU A 312 -22.51 -4.07 15.64
CA LEU A 312 -21.92 -5.01 14.69
C LEU A 312 -23.01 -5.88 14.00
N MET A 313 -24.07 -6.24 14.75
CA MET A 313 -25.18 -7.02 14.20
C MET A 313 -25.86 -6.30 13.03
N GLN A 314 -26.05 -4.97 13.11
CA GLN A 314 -26.61 -4.18 12.01
C GLN A 314 -25.78 -4.31 10.72
N VAL A 315 -24.45 -4.36 10.83
CA VAL A 315 -23.58 -4.60 9.67
C VAL A 315 -23.77 -6.01 9.12
N MET A 316 -23.88 -7.02 10.00
CA MET A 316 -24.12 -8.41 9.57
C MET A 316 -25.50 -8.57 8.90
N GLU A 317 -26.51 -7.86 9.37
CA GLU A 317 -27.84 -7.84 8.74
C GLU A 317 -27.80 -7.20 7.34
N LEU A 318 -26.98 -6.14 7.14
CA LEU A 318 -26.77 -5.57 5.81
C LEU A 318 -26.06 -6.56 4.88
N MET A 319 -25.02 -7.26 5.36
CA MET A 319 -24.33 -8.30 4.57
C MET A 319 -25.33 -9.41 4.13
N ALA A 320 -26.15 -9.90 5.06
CA ALA A 320 -27.16 -10.90 4.77
C ALA A 320 -28.24 -10.38 3.80
N ARG A 321 -28.71 -9.14 3.97
CA ARG A 321 -29.71 -8.50 3.10
C ARG A 321 -29.27 -8.41 1.65
N TYR A 322 -27.98 -8.13 1.43
CA TYR A 322 -27.39 -8.00 0.09
C TYR A 322 -26.72 -9.29 -0.39
N GLU A 323 -26.98 -10.42 0.31
CA GLU A 323 -26.47 -11.76 -0.04
C GLU A 323 -24.94 -11.80 -0.17
N MET A 324 -24.23 -10.99 0.64
CA MET A 324 -22.78 -10.93 0.67
C MET A 324 -22.21 -11.90 1.69
N ASN A 325 -21.45 -12.88 1.23
CA ASN A 325 -20.77 -13.85 2.09
C ASN A 325 -19.45 -13.30 2.63
N LEU A 326 -19.21 -13.49 3.94
CA LEU A 326 -17.97 -13.14 4.61
C LEU A 326 -17.06 -14.37 4.70
N GLU A 327 -15.86 -14.29 4.13
CA GLU A 327 -14.82 -15.33 4.31
C GLU A 327 -14.01 -15.10 5.58
N SER A 328 -13.84 -13.84 6.00
CA SER A 328 -13.06 -13.49 7.18
C SER A 328 -13.63 -12.24 7.84
N ILE A 329 -13.59 -12.20 9.17
CA ILE A 329 -13.81 -10.99 9.95
C ILE A 329 -12.82 -10.96 11.11
N LYS A 330 -12.15 -9.81 11.30
CA LYS A 330 -11.16 -9.60 12.36
C LYS A 330 -11.43 -8.26 13.03
N SER A 331 -11.22 -8.16 14.33
CA SER A 331 -11.35 -6.92 15.08
C SER A 331 -10.02 -6.49 15.66
N ARG A 332 -9.71 -5.20 15.60
CA ARG A 332 -8.52 -4.61 16.25
C ARG A 332 -8.89 -3.33 16.99
N SER A 333 -8.16 -3.05 18.07
CA SER A 333 -8.31 -1.80 18.83
C SER A 333 -7.79 -0.62 18.01
N LEU A 334 -8.48 0.51 18.05
CA LEU A 334 -7.96 1.78 17.59
C LEU A 334 -6.96 2.32 18.62
N HIS A 335 -5.70 2.52 18.25
CA HIS A 335 -4.65 2.95 19.19
C HIS A 335 -4.93 4.32 19.82
N ASP A 336 -5.59 5.22 19.05
CA ASP A 336 -5.85 6.59 19.48
C ASP A 336 -7.15 6.78 20.27
N GLN A 337 -8.00 5.73 20.37
CA GLN A 337 -9.29 5.78 21.05
C GLN A 337 -9.47 4.57 21.96
N PRO A 338 -9.34 4.74 23.29
CA PRO A 338 -9.56 3.65 24.24
C PRO A 338 -10.95 3.00 24.05
N TRP A 339 -10.96 1.66 23.98
CA TRP A 339 -12.16 0.84 23.84
C TRP A 339 -12.91 1.00 22.49
N ALA A 340 -12.34 1.70 21.49
CA ALA A 340 -12.83 1.71 20.14
C ALA A 340 -12.13 0.63 19.30
N TYR A 341 -12.90 0.02 18.38
CA TYR A 341 -12.44 -1.07 17.53
C TYR A 341 -12.75 -0.74 16.08
N TYR A 342 -11.88 -1.20 15.18
CA TYR A 342 -12.20 -1.34 13.77
C TYR A 342 -12.24 -2.82 13.40
N PHE A 343 -12.98 -3.10 12.33
CA PHE A 343 -13.15 -4.44 11.80
C PHE A 343 -12.59 -4.50 10.39
N TYR A 344 -11.86 -5.56 10.12
CA TYR A 344 -11.48 -5.96 8.77
C TYR A 344 -12.35 -7.13 8.35
N CYS A 345 -12.88 -7.12 7.14
CA CYS A 345 -13.57 -8.27 6.58
C CYS A 345 -13.23 -8.50 5.11
N GLU A 346 -13.27 -9.78 4.71
CA GLU A 346 -13.16 -10.23 3.32
C GLU A 346 -14.54 -10.66 2.84
N VAL A 347 -14.99 -10.05 1.75
CA VAL A 347 -16.34 -10.25 1.20
C VAL A 347 -16.24 -10.94 -0.16
N VAL A 348 -17.05 -11.99 -0.35
CA VAL A 348 -17.19 -12.68 -1.62
C VAL A 348 -18.16 -11.91 -2.50
N GLY A 349 -17.71 -11.48 -3.65
CA GLY A 349 -18.55 -10.76 -4.62
C GLY A 349 -17.78 -9.71 -5.42
N HIS A 350 -18.45 -9.19 -6.44
CA HIS A 350 -17.91 -8.13 -7.28
C HIS A 350 -18.22 -6.76 -6.67
N ILE A 351 -17.19 -5.94 -6.47
CA ILE A 351 -17.34 -4.60 -5.88
C ILE A 351 -18.27 -3.69 -6.70
N ASN A 352 -18.32 -3.90 -8.02
CA ASN A 352 -19.15 -3.13 -8.95
C ASN A 352 -20.59 -3.69 -9.11
N SER A 353 -20.96 -4.76 -8.37
CA SER A 353 -22.32 -5.25 -8.38
C SER A 353 -23.29 -4.24 -7.75
N GLU A 354 -24.55 -4.30 -8.13
CA GLU A 354 -25.61 -3.47 -7.54
C GLU A 354 -25.72 -3.72 -6.04
N GLN A 355 -25.63 -4.99 -5.61
CA GLN A 355 -25.66 -5.40 -4.21
C GLN A 355 -24.50 -4.79 -3.42
N ALA A 356 -23.25 -4.87 -3.92
CA ALA A 356 -22.10 -4.27 -3.24
C ALA A 356 -22.20 -2.75 -3.16
N THR A 357 -22.66 -2.11 -4.23
CA THR A 357 -22.87 -0.66 -4.27
C THR A 357 -23.88 -0.22 -3.22
N GLN A 358 -25.01 -0.92 -3.11
CA GLN A 358 -26.04 -0.59 -2.13
C GLN A 358 -25.60 -0.93 -0.70
N LEU A 359 -24.91 -2.07 -0.50
CA LEU A 359 -24.28 -2.43 0.77
C LEU A 359 -23.37 -1.32 1.28
N LEU A 360 -22.43 -0.85 0.45
CA LEU A 360 -21.48 0.20 0.84
C LEU A 360 -22.16 1.53 1.15
N LYS A 361 -23.27 1.83 0.48
CA LYS A 361 -24.08 3.01 0.77
C LYS A 361 -24.74 2.89 2.13
N ASP A 362 -25.44 1.78 2.40
CA ASP A 362 -26.16 1.58 3.66
C ASP A 362 -25.20 1.40 4.85
N MET A 363 -24.01 0.81 4.63
CA MET A 363 -22.97 0.74 5.66
C MET A 363 -22.50 2.13 6.12
N LYS A 364 -22.46 3.14 5.25
CA LYS A 364 -22.10 4.52 5.62
C LYS A 364 -23.11 5.18 6.54
N GLU A 365 -24.33 4.68 6.62
CA GLU A 365 -25.38 5.19 7.53
C GLU A 365 -25.23 4.61 8.96
N VAL A 366 -24.73 3.36 9.07
CA VAL A 366 -24.61 2.65 10.36
C VAL A 366 -23.20 2.63 10.92
N CYS A 367 -22.17 2.77 10.07
CA CYS A 367 -20.76 2.79 10.47
C CYS A 367 -20.26 4.23 10.59
N ALA A 368 -19.32 4.45 11.54
CA ALA A 368 -18.66 5.74 11.64
C ALA A 368 -17.60 5.93 10.53
N MET A 369 -17.02 4.83 10.02
CA MET A 369 -16.07 4.81 8.91
C MET A 369 -16.25 3.53 8.11
N VAL A 370 -16.16 3.63 6.78
CA VAL A 370 -16.08 2.48 5.86
C VAL A 370 -15.01 2.79 4.81
N LYS A 371 -14.01 1.93 4.70
CA LYS A 371 -12.91 2.03 3.73
C LYS A 371 -12.80 0.72 2.95
N VAL A 372 -12.84 0.77 1.63
CA VAL A 372 -12.48 -0.36 0.77
C VAL A 372 -10.95 -0.43 0.72
N VAL A 373 -10.39 -1.53 1.21
CA VAL A 373 -8.93 -1.73 1.30
C VAL A 373 -8.43 -2.86 0.42
N GLY A 374 -9.31 -3.56 -0.30
CA GLY A 374 -8.93 -4.62 -1.23
C GLY A 374 -9.98 -4.83 -2.31
N ILE A 375 -9.51 -5.05 -3.55
CA ILE A 375 -10.28 -5.53 -4.69
C ILE A 375 -9.37 -6.51 -5.41
N TYR A 376 -9.74 -7.79 -5.47
CA TYR A 376 -8.86 -8.82 -6.02
C TYR A 376 -9.63 -10.05 -6.48
N ASN A 377 -8.99 -10.84 -7.33
CA ASN A 377 -9.46 -12.18 -7.65
C ASN A 377 -8.76 -13.20 -6.75
N ARG A 378 -9.53 -14.14 -6.21
CA ARG A 378 -9.03 -15.32 -5.57
C ARG A 378 -9.47 -16.52 -6.39
N GLU A 379 -8.51 -17.30 -6.86
CA GLU A 379 -8.78 -18.59 -7.47
C GLU A 379 -9.33 -19.51 -6.37
N GLU A 380 -10.51 -20.10 -6.59
CA GLU A 380 -10.99 -21.16 -5.71
C GLU A 380 -10.04 -22.34 -5.91
N SER A 381 -9.35 -22.74 -4.85
CA SER A 381 -8.52 -23.93 -4.90
C SER A 381 -9.41 -25.12 -5.28
N GLU A 382 -9.09 -25.83 -6.35
CA GLU A 382 -9.78 -27.07 -6.79
C GLU A 382 -9.67 -28.22 -5.76
N GLU A 383 -9.30 -27.97 -4.52
CA GLU A 383 -9.13 -28.94 -3.43
C GLU A 383 -10.26 -28.84 -2.39
N THR A 384 -11.53 -28.90 -2.82
CA THR A 384 -12.66 -29.35 -1.95
C THR A 384 -13.77 -29.90 -2.83
N ALA A 385 -13.54 -31.06 -3.43
CA ALA A 385 -14.58 -31.96 -3.92
C ALA A 385 -14.30 -33.37 -3.40
#